data_609b9c748cd06f4f89e3e5cecc8a3152
#
_entry.id   609b9c748cd06f4f89e3e5cecc8a3152
#
_cell.length_a   1.000
_cell.length_b   1.000
_cell.length_c   1.000
_cell.angle_alpha   90.00
_cell.angle_beta   90.00
_cell.angle_gamma   90.00
#
_symmetry.space_group_name_H-M   'P 1'
#
loop_
_entity.id
_entity.type
_entity.pdbx_description
1 polymer ?
#
loop_
_entity_poly.entity_id
_entity_poly.type
_entity_poly.pdbx_seq_one_letter_code
_entity_poly.pdbx_strand_id
1 'polypeptide(L)'
;RKCLLCSQKKLKKIFYLGNFYVSNFVTKENIKKGNIKCPLNLLYCNNCSLIQLSHIAPQELMYRRYYWYKSGVTKTMKDALKELYTSSLKHVKIYKNDTVLDIGANDGTLLKNYNKKYITIGCEPAKNLTQELKKNCKYMINNFWSLDKLNNLIKKYKISKPKIITAIGMFYDLENPNKFIKDAALALHENGIFIAQLMCLKSMIDKND
;
A
#
# COMPACT_ATOMS: atom_id res chain seq x y z
N ARG A 1 -13.89 -19.04 -1.96
CA ARG A 1 -13.18 -18.04 -1.12
C ARG A 1 -14.13 -17.49 -0.05
N LYS A 2 -13.61 -17.11 1.11
CA LYS A 2 -14.36 -16.38 2.15
C LYS A 2 -14.29 -14.88 1.90
N CYS A 3 -15.25 -14.15 2.45
CA CYS A 3 -15.20 -12.69 2.51
C CYS A 3 -13.95 -12.22 3.28
N LEU A 4 -13.19 -11.31 2.69
CA LEU A 4 -11.94 -10.80 3.28
C LEU A 4 -12.20 -9.93 4.53
N LEU A 5 -13.41 -9.37 4.66
CA LEU A 5 -13.78 -8.52 5.77
C LEU A 5 -14.47 -9.30 6.90
N CYS A 6 -15.61 -9.99 6.61
CA CYS A 6 -16.44 -10.62 7.63
C CYS A 6 -16.34 -12.16 7.67
N SER A 7 -15.47 -12.77 6.86
CA SER A 7 -15.24 -14.21 6.77
C SER A 7 -16.45 -15.06 6.32
N GLN A 8 -17.55 -14.45 5.86
CA GLN A 8 -18.72 -15.16 5.30
C GLN A 8 -18.29 -16.08 4.16
N LYS A 9 -18.75 -17.33 4.18
CA LYS A 9 -18.36 -18.36 3.20
C LYS A 9 -19.14 -18.28 1.88
N LYS A 10 -20.40 -17.84 1.93
CA LYS A 10 -21.27 -17.76 0.74
C LYS A 10 -21.16 -16.36 0.13
N LEU A 11 -20.45 -16.25 -1.00
CA LEU A 11 -20.32 -15.03 -1.78
C LEU A 11 -21.03 -15.18 -3.12
N LYS A 12 -21.75 -14.15 -3.54
CA LYS A 12 -22.42 -14.10 -4.84
C LYS A 12 -21.42 -13.64 -5.92
N LYS A 13 -21.27 -14.43 -6.98
CA LYS A 13 -20.51 -13.98 -8.16
C LYS A 13 -21.38 -12.99 -8.93
N ILE A 14 -20.86 -11.77 -9.13
CA ILE A 14 -21.60 -10.68 -9.77
C ILE A 14 -21.03 -10.32 -11.14
N PHE A 15 -19.76 -10.60 -11.39
CA PHE A 15 -19.12 -10.26 -12.64
C PHE A 15 -17.96 -11.20 -12.97
N TYR A 16 -17.75 -11.48 -14.27
CA TYR A 16 -16.67 -12.33 -14.77
C TYR A 16 -16.14 -11.81 -16.10
N LEU A 17 -14.89 -11.42 -16.13
CA LEU A 17 -14.21 -10.96 -17.34
C LEU A 17 -13.35 -12.03 -18.01
N GLY A 18 -13.16 -13.19 -17.40
CA GLY A 18 -12.27 -14.23 -17.93
C GLY A 18 -10.97 -14.37 -17.13
N ASN A 19 -9.99 -15.05 -17.74
CA ASN A 19 -8.66 -15.24 -17.20
C ASN A 19 -7.69 -14.32 -17.91
N PHE A 20 -7.03 -13.44 -17.16
CA PHE A 20 -6.07 -12.47 -17.70
C PHE A 20 -4.66 -12.75 -17.18
N TYR A 21 -3.69 -12.40 -17.99
CA TYR A 21 -2.32 -12.35 -17.52
C TYR A 21 -2.17 -11.32 -16.40
N VAL A 22 -1.36 -11.66 -15.41
CA VAL A 22 -1.03 -10.75 -14.35
C VAL A 22 -0.31 -9.54 -14.94
N SER A 23 -0.70 -8.33 -14.51
CA SER A 23 -0.10 -7.07 -14.97
C SER A 23 1.38 -7.02 -14.56
N ASN A 24 2.24 -7.46 -15.46
CA ASN A 24 3.68 -7.51 -15.25
C ASN A 24 4.39 -7.33 -16.59
N PHE A 25 5.44 -6.50 -16.60
CA PHE A 25 6.32 -6.40 -17.77
C PHE A 25 7.34 -7.54 -17.75
N VAL A 26 7.28 -8.39 -18.76
CA VAL A 26 8.19 -9.54 -18.90
C VAL A 26 9.32 -9.19 -19.86
N THR A 27 10.55 -9.61 -19.53
CA THR A 27 11.67 -9.59 -20.46
C THR A 27 11.58 -10.77 -21.43
N LYS A 28 12.27 -10.71 -22.56
CA LYS A 28 12.33 -11.82 -23.54
C LYS A 28 12.70 -13.14 -22.89
N GLU A 29 13.60 -13.13 -21.90
CA GLU A 29 14.06 -14.31 -21.15
C GLU A 29 13.01 -14.87 -20.18
N ASN A 30 12.11 -14.02 -19.70
CA ASN A 30 11.10 -14.35 -18.71
C ASN A 30 9.69 -14.54 -19.29
N ILE A 31 9.52 -14.44 -20.61
CA ILE A 31 8.22 -14.57 -21.28
C ILE A 31 7.49 -15.87 -20.91
N LYS A 32 8.21 -16.98 -20.83
CA LYS A 32 7.65 -18.28 -20.42
C LYS A 32 7.33 -18.37 -18.91
N LYS A 33 8.06 -17.64 -18.08
CA LYS A 33 7.90 -17.63 -16.59
C LYS A 33 6.86 -16.62 -16.12
N GLY A 34 6.52 -15.62 -16.92
CA GLY A 34 5.55 -14.57 -16.61
C GLY A 34 4.10 -14.88 -16.98
N ASN A 35 3.82 -16.07 -17.55
CA ASN A 35 2.51 -16.42 -18.10
C ASN A 35 1.51 -16.93 -17.04
N ILE A 36 1.49 -16.31 -15.84
CA ILE A 36 0.48 -16.61 -14.84
C ILE A 36 -0.80 -15.87 -15.21
N LYS A 37 -1.88 -16.63 -15.39
CA LYS A 37 -3.22 -16.09 -15.57
C LYS A 37 -4.00 -16.20 -14.28
N CYS A 38 -4.72 -15.14 -13.92
CA CYS A 38 -5.66 -15.11 -12.82
C CYS A 38 -7.07 -14.79 -13.33
N PRO A 39 -8.11 -15.44 -12.76
CA PRO A 39 -9.47 -15.09 -13.12
C PRO A 39 -9.84 -13.72 -12.55
N LEU A 40 -10.40 -12.85 -13.40
CA LEU A 40 -10.91 -11.55 -13.00
C LEU A 40 -12.42 -11.66 -12.76
N ASN A 41 -12.77 -12.08 -11.54
CA ASN A 41 -14.15 -12.23 -11.08
C ASN A 41 -14.41 -11.30 -9.90
N LEU A 42 -15.56 -10.63 -9.90
CA LEU A 42 -16.04 -9.90 -8.74
C LEU A 42 -17.04 -10.76 -7.94
N LEU A 43 -16.84 -10.78 -6.65
CA LEU A 43 -17.70 -11.45 -5.67
C LEU A 43 -18.31 -10.40 -4.74
N TYR A 44 -19.59 -10.55 -4.45
CA TYR A 44 -20.34 -9.74 -3.51
C TYR A 44 -20.66 -10.51 -2.24
N CYS A 45 -20.46 -9.89 -1.10
CA CYS A 45 -20.81 -10.44 0.20
C CYS A 45 -22.16 -9.89 0.67
N ASN A 46 -23.21 -10.73 0.73
CA ASN A 46 -24.53 -10.30 1.21
C ASN A 46 -24.55 -9.89 2.69
N ASN A 47 -23.56 -10.29 3.47
CA ASN A 47 -23.50 -10.00 4.91
C ASN A 47 -22.92 -8.60 5.23
N CYS A 48 -21.89 -8.16 4.51
CA CYS A 48 -21.21 -6.89 4.80
C CYS A 48 -21.05 -5.97 3.56
N SER A 49 -21.69 -6.33 2.45
CA SER A 49 -21.71 -5.59 1.19
C SER A 49 -20.33 -5.38 0.53
N LEU A 50 -19.29 -6.10 0.99
CA LEU A 50 -17.98 -6.03 0.34
C LEU A 50 -18.04 -6.60 -1.07
N ILE A 51 -17.49 -5.85 -2.03
CA ILE A 51 -17.14 -6.37 -3.36
C ILE A 51 -15.63 -6.66 -3.35
N GLN A 52 -15.26 -7.86 -3.76
CA GLN A 52 -13.87 -8.31 -3.77
C GLN A 52 -13.57 -9.17 -5.00
N LEU A 53 -12.29 -9.27 -5.37
CA LEU A 53 -11.85 -10.24 -6.36
C LEU A 53 -11.93 -11.67 -5.82
N SER A 54 -12.27 -12.62 -6.69
CA SER A 54 -12.28 -14.06 -6.34
C SER A 54 -10.86 -14.59 -6.08
N HIS A 55 -9.87 -14.03 -6.72
CA HIS A 55 -8.46 -14.40 -6.62
C HIS A 55 -7.60 -13.17 -6.42
N ILE A 56 -6.48 -13.33 -5.76
CA ILE A 56 -5.43 -12.33 -5.64
C ILE A 56 -4.23 -12.88 -6.39
N ALA A 57 -3.66 -12.07 -7.28
CA ALA A 57 -2.44 -12.43 -7.97
C ALA A 57 -1.26 -12.50 -6.97
N PRO A 58 -0.23 -13.35 -7.20
CA PRO A 58 0.89 -13.46 -6.29
C PRO A 58 1.60 -12.11 -6.11
N GLN A 59 1.61 -11.57 -4.88
CA GLN A 59 2.18 -10.25 -4.57
C GLN A 59 3.68 -10.17 -4.88
N GLU A 60 4.43 -11.26 -4.67
CA GLU A 60 5.85 -11.34 -5.04
C GLU A 60 6.07 -11.08 -6.54
N LEU A 61 5.18 -11.56 -7.38
CA LEU A 61 5.23 -11.35 -8.83
C LEU A 61 4.82 -9.93 -9.20
N MET A 62 3.77 -9.40 -8.55
CA MET A 62 3.20 -8.09 -8.88
C MET A 62 4.10 -6.94 -8.44
N TYR A 63 4.72 -7.04 -7.24
CA TYR A 63 5.32 -5.88 -6.59
C TYR A 63 6.80 -6.04 -6.25
N ARG A 64 7.30 -7.28 -5.98
CA ARG A 64 8.62 -7.47 -5.39
C ARG A 64 9.78 -7.33 -6.36
N ARG A 65 9.66 -7.97 -7.53
CA ARG A 65 10.79 -8.07 -8.47
C ARG A 65 11.06 -6.75 -9.15
N TYR A 66 10.03 -6.22 -9.76
CA TYR A 66 10.05 -4.98 -10.50
C TYR A 66 8.67 -4.35 -10.53
N TYR A 67 8.55 -3.13 -10.01
CA TYR A 67 7.33 -2.37 -10.06
C TYR A 67 7.51 -1.18 -10.99
N TRP A 68 6.77 -1.16 -12.07
CA TRP A 68 6.95 -0.19 -13.15
C TRP A 68 6.46 1.22 -12.82
N TYR A 69 5.48 1.35 -11.92
CA TYR A 69 4.92 2.63 -11.54
C TYR A 69 5.83 3.36 -10.56
N LYS A 70 6.04 4.67 -10.82
CA LYS A 70 6.74 5.58 -9.90
C LYS A 70 5.89 6.79 -9.62
N SER A 71 5.62 7.08 -8.35
CA SER A 71 4.80 8.22 -7.90
C SER A 71 5.40 9.58 -8.28
N GLY A 72 6.72 9.67 -8.32
CA GLY A 72 7.45 10.90 -8.64
C GLY A 72 7.54 11.25 -10.12
N VAL A 73 6.88 10.51 -11.04
CA VAL A 73 6.97 10.80 -12.49
C VAL A 73 6.06 11.95 -12.88
N THR A 74 4.77 11.90 -12.55
CA THR A 74 3.80 12.90 -12.98
C THR A 74 3.68 14.06 -12.00
N LYS A 75 3.43 15.27 -12.55
CA LYS A 75 3.17 16.46 -11.72
C LYS A 75 1.92 16.28 -10.87
N THR A 76 0.84 15.75 -11.46
CA THR A 76 -0.43 15.53 -10.79
C THR A 76 -0.26 14.68 -9.52
N MET A 77 0.48 13.54 -9.61
CA MET A 77 0.71 12.70 -8.44
C MET A 77 1.57 13.40 -7.39
N LYS A 78 2.62 14.11 -7.79
CA LYS A 78 3.44 14.90 -6.86
C LYS A 78 2.62 15.95 -6.10
N ASP A 79 1.74 16.67 -6.81
CA ASP A 79 0.87 17.68 -6.22
C ASP A 79 -0.14 17.04 -5.26
N ALA A 80 -0.79 15.93 -5.64
CA ALA A 80 -1.70 15.19 -4.79
C ALA A 80 -1.04 14.66 -3.50
N LEU A 81 0.17 14.10 -3.59
CA LEU A 81 0.93 13.65 -2.42
C LEU A 81 1.39 14.80 -1.53
N LYS A 82 1.69 15.97 -2.10
CA LYS A 82 2.00 17.19 -1.34
C LYS A 82 0.77 17.72 -0.62
N GLU A 83 -0.40 17.69 -1.25
CA GLU A 83 -1.66 18.06 -0.63
C GLU A 83 -2.01 17.10 0.54
N LEU A 84 -1.84 15.79 0.35
CA LEU A 84 -2.04 14.79 1.40
C LEU A 84 -1.10 15.07 2.59
N TYR A 85 0.19 15.33 2.35
CA TYR A 85 1.13 15.75 3.39
C TYR A 85 0.62 16.99 4.15
N THR A 86 0.23 18.04 3.43
CA THR A 86 -0.26 19.29 4.03
C THR A 86 -1.54 19.07 4.84
N SER A 87 -2.45 18.27 4.32
CA SER A 87 -3.70 17.89 5.01
C SER A 87 -3.42 17.07 6.26
N SER A 88 -2.50 16.12 6.22
CA SER A 88 -2.16 15.28 7.37
C SER A 88 -1.73 16.12 8.59
N LEU A 89 -0.98 17.19 8.36
CA LEU A 89 -0.50 18.09 9.42
C LEU A 89 -1.61 18.94 10.07
N LYS A 90 -2.79 19.05 9.44
CA LYS A 90 -3.97 19.70 10.05
C LYS A 90 -4.65 18.82 11.08
N HIS A 91 -4.47 17.48 10.99
CA HIS A 91 -5.15 16.51 11.84
C HIS A 91 -4.29 16.00 12.99
N VAL A 92 -2.96 16.14 12.89
CA VAL A 92 -2.04 15.71 13.95
C VAL A 92 -0.85 16.64 14.07
N LYS A 93 -0.50 17.00 15.30
CA LYS A 93 0.71 17.78 15.59
C LYS A 93 1.92 16.86 15.68
N ILE A 94 2.92 17.10 14.86
CA ILE A 94 4.19 16.39 14.87
C ILE A 94 5.34 17.33 15.20
N TYR A 95 6.30 16.85 16.01
CA TYR A 95 7.43 17.61 16.51
C TYR A 95 8.75 17.01 16.00
N LYS A 96 9.85 17.69 16.29
CA LYS A 96 11.21 17.18 15.99
C LYS A 96 11.38 15.76 16.55
N ASN A 97 11.92 14.85 15.72
CA ASN A 97 12.11 13.42 15.99
C ASN A 97 10.82 12.56 16.08
N ASP A 98 9.65 13.11 15.84
CA ASP A 98 8.46 12.29 15.63
C ASP A 98 8.59 11.47 14.36
N THR A 99 8.02 10.27 14.40
CA THR A 99 8.13 9.28 13.31
C THR A 99 6.92 9.32 12.39
N VAL A 100 7.17 9.21 11.09
CA VAL A 100 6.18 9.07 10.02
C VAL A 100 6.52 7.81 9.24
N LEU A 101 5.53 6.97 8.98
CA LEU A 101 5.65 5.74 8.20
C LEU A 101 4.76 5.81 6.96
N ASP A 102 5.31 5.48 5.81
CA ASP A 102 4.56 5.28 4.56
C ASP A 102 4.65 3.81 4.15
N ILE A 103 3.48 3.12 4.07
CA ILE A 103 3.37 1.71 3.68
C ILE A 103 2.99 1.65 2.20
N GLY A 104 3.82 0.98 1.38
CA GLY A 104 3.77 1.08 -0.06
C GLY A 104 4.39 2.39 -0.54
N ALA A 105 5.52 2.77 0.07
CA ALA A 105 6.14 4.10 -0.08
C ALA A 105 6.63 4.41 -1.50
N ASN A 106 6.66 3.42 -2.40
CA ASN A 106 7.11 3.55 -3.78
C ASN A 106 8.51 4.20 -3.85
N ASP A 107 8.72 5.25 -4.61
CA ASP A 107 9.98 6.00 -4.71
C ASP A 107 10.21 7.02 -3.58
N GLY A 108 9.29 7.10 -2.61
CA GLY A 108 9.36 8.00 -1.46
C GLY A 108 8.91 9.44 -1.75
N THR A 109 8.21 9.68 -2.85
CA THR A 109 7.74 11.02 -3.23
C THR A 109 6.86 11.67 -2.15
N LEU A 110 6.02 10.90 -1.44
CA LEU A 110 5.28 11.42 -0.29
C LEU A 110 6.22 11.82 0.85
N LEU A 111 7.13 10.92 1.23
CA LEU A 111 8.06 11.14 2.35
C LEU A 111 9.01 12.30 2.13
N LYS A 112 9.36 12.59 0.89
CA LYS A 112 10.19 13.74 0.51
C LYS A 112 9.60 15.10 0.94
N ASN A 113 8.28 15.20 1.12
CA ASN A 113 7.63 16.42 1.57
C ASN A 113 7.86 16.71 3.05
N TYR A 114 8.19 15.69 3.86
CA TYR A 114 8.43 15.87 5.29
C TYR A 114 9.80 16.51 5.54
N ASN A 115 9.83 17.50 6.44
CA ASN A 115 11.07 18.15 6.85
C ASN A 115 12.03 17.12 7.51
N LYS A 116 13.33 17.27 7.28
CA LYS A 116 14.39 16.39 7.83
C LYS A 116 14.45 16.35 9.37
N LYS A 117 13.76 17.25 10.06
CA LYS A 117 13.60 17.19 11.53
C LYS A 117 12.74 16.01 11.99
N TYR A 118 11.93 15.42 11.11
CA TYR A 118 11.10 14.24 11.38
C TYR A 118 11.85 12.96 11.01
N ILE A 119 11.44 11.85 11.62
CA ILE A 119 11.95 10.52 11.28
C ILE A 119 11.00 9.89 10.28
N THR A 120 11.41 9.79 9.02
CA THR A 120 10.62 9.19 7.97
C THR A 120 11.03 7.74 7.73
N ILE A 121 10.06 6.84 7.62
CA ILE A 121 10.24 5.41 7.34
C ILE A 121 9.45 5.07 6.08
N GLY A 122 10.12 4.54 5.05
CA GLY A 122 9.47 4.00 3.87
C GLY A 122 9.43 2.47 3.92
N CYS A 123 8.24 1.87 3.81
CA CYS A 123 8.07 0.43 3.68
C CYS A 123 7.65 0.10 2.23
N GLU A 124 8.54 -0.55 1.47
CA GLU A 124 8.33 -0.81 0.03
C GLU A 124 8.96 -2.15 -0.37
N PRO A 125 8.18 -3.11 -0.93
CA PRO A 125 8.73 -4.38 -1.37
C PRO A 125 9.53 -4.32 -2.66
N ALA A 126 9.27 -3.37 -3.57
CA ALA A 126 9.86 -3.31 -4.89
C ALA A 126 11.37 -3.03 -4.85
N LYS A 127 12.17 -3.98 -5.36
CA LYS A 127 13.63 -3.89 -5.32
C LYS A 127 14.17 -2.76 -6.19
N ASN A 128 13.54 -2.49 -7.32
CA ASN A 128 13.97 -1.45 -8.26
C ASN A 128 13.73 -0.01 -7.76
N LEU A 129 12.91 0.19 -6.72
CA LEU A 129 12.60 1.51 -6.16
C LEU A 129 13.49 1.86 -4.94
N THR A 130 14.29 0.93 -4.45
CA THR A 130 15.06 1.08 -3.21
C THR A 130 16.06 2.24 -3.25
N GLN A 131 16.65 2.53 -4.39
CA GLN A 131 17.66 3.61 -4.51
C GLN A 131 17.03 4.99 -4.36
N GLU A 132 15.88 5.21 -5.02
CA GLU A 132 15.12 6.45 -4.92
C GLU A 132 14.52 6.62 -3.54
N LEU A 133 13.89 5.57 -3.00
CA LEU A 133 13.29 5.61 -1.67
C LEU A 133 14.32 5.96 -0.59
N LYS A 134 15.52 5.38 -0.62
CA LYS A 134 16.62 5.69 0.32
C LYS A 134 17.01 7.18 0.33
N LYS A 135 16.89 7.87 -0.79
CA LYS A 135 17.18 9.32 -0.88
C LYS A 135 16.08 10.17 -0.24
N ASN A 136 14.85 9.63 -0.17
CA ASN A 136 13.64 10.35 0.22
C ASN A 136 13.15 10.02 1.63
N CYS A 137 13.76 9.05 2.34
CA CYS A 137 13.41 8.71 3.72
C CYS A 137 14.67 8.48 4.58
N LYS A 138 14.52 8.58 5.90
CA LYS A 138 15.61 8.34 6.83
C LYS A 138 15.89 6.85 7.04
N TYR A 139 14.82 6.04 7.11
CA TYR A 139 14.91 4.58 7.24
C TYR A 139 14.01 3.89 6.21
N MET A 140 14.43 2.71 5.78
CA MET A 140 13.71 1.93 4.79
C MET A 140 13.52 0.50 5.26
N ILE A 141 12.31 -0.05 5.05
CA ILE A 141 11.98 -1.46 5.17
C ILE A 141 11.73 -1.97 3.75
N ASN A 142 12.74 -2.59 3.10
CA ASN A 142 12.54 -3.17 1.77
C ASN A 142 11.86 -4.53 1.86
N ASN A 143 10.59 -4.50 2.19
CA ASN A 143 9.74 -5.69 2.30
C ASN A 143 8.26 -5.31 2.24
N PHE A 144 7.40 -6.34 2.09
CA PHE A 144 6.00 -6.20 2.41
C PHE A 144 5.82 -5.76 3.87
N TRP A 145 4.72 -5.07 4.14
CA TRP A 145 4.39 -4.59 5.48
C TRP A 145 4.41 -5.71 6.52
N SER A 146 5.04 -5.44 7.64
CA SER A 146 5.08 -6.31 8.80
C SER A 146 5.32 -5.48 10.06
N LEU A 147 4.46 -5.66 11.06
CA LEU A 147 4.60 -5.02 12.37
C LEU A 147 5.94 -5.39 13.03
N ASP A 148 6.36 -6.66 12.93
CA ASP A 148 7.62 -7.12 13.52
C ASP A 148 8.84 -6.41 12.93
N LYS A 149 8.85 -6.19 11.60
CA LYS A 149 9.95 -5.46 10.95
C LYS A 149 10.01 -4.01 11.39
N LEU A 150 8.86 -3.37 11.58
CA LEU A 150 8.81 -2.02 12.13
C LEU A 150 9.31 -2.00 13.59
N ASN A 151 8.83 -2.92 14.42
CA ASN A 151 9.23 -3.01 15.84
C ASN A 151 10.73 -3.25 15.98
N ASN A 152 11.33 -4.10 15.15
CA ASN A 152 12.77 -4.32 15.11
C ASN A 152 13.53 -3.05 14.72
N LEU A 153 13.02 -2.28 13.75
CA LEU A 153 13.61 -1.01 13.35
C LEU A 153 13.50 0.03 14.47
N ILE A 154 12.33 0.16 15.10
CA ILE A 154 12.09 1.04 16.26
C ILE A 154 13.08 0.72 17.39
N LYS A 155 13.20 -0.55 17.76
CA LYS A 155 14.13 -1.03 18.80
C LYS A 155 15.58 -0.73 18.43
N LYS A 156 15.99 -1.06 17.19
CA LYS A 156 17.37 -0.87 16.71
C LYS A 156 17.81 0.58 16.78
N TYR A 157 16.95 1.51 16.36
CA TYR A 157 17.29 2.93 16.26
C TYR A 157 16.75 3.78 17.43
N LYS A 158 16.09 3.15 18.41
CA LYS A 158 15.51 3.81 19.60
C LYS A 158 14.61 4.98 19.23
N ILE A 159 13.73 4.79 18.25
CA ILE A 159 12.79 5.80 17.76
C ILE A 159 11.37 5.53 18.26
N SER A 160 10.51 6.56 18.21
CA SER A 160 9.11 6.44 18.65
C SER A 160 8.25 5.68 17.63
N LYS A 161 7.08 5.19 18.07
CA LYS A 161 6.02 4.73 17.17
C LYS A 161 5.60 5.86 16.23
N PRO A 162 5.21 5.54 14.97
CA PRO A 162 4.75 6.54 14.01
C PRO A 162 3.53 7.31 14.51
N LYS A 163 3.57 8.65 14.42
CA LYS A 163 2.40 9.52 14.62
C LYS A 163 1.56 9.68 13.35
N ILE A 164 2.15 9.44 12.20
CA ILE A 164 1.44 9.37 10.93
C ILE A 164 1.81 8.05 10.28
N ILE A 165 0.80 7.26 9.90
CA ILE A 165 0.94 6.10 9.04
C ILE A 165 0.11 6.35 7.79
N THR A 166 0.72 6.23 6.61
CA THR A 166 0.05 6.35 5.32
C THR A 166 0.06 5.02 4.58
N ALA A 167 -1.02 4.75 3.82
CA ALA A 167 -1.15 3.61 2.90
C ALA A 167 -1.90 4.09 1.65
N ILE A 168 -1.14 4.59 0.65
CA ILE A 168 -1.69 5.31 -0.48
C ILE A 168 -1.68 4.41 -1.73
N GLY A 169 -2.88 4.14 -2.26
CA GLY A 169 -3.05 3.36 -3.48
C GLY A 169 -2.59 1.89 -3.39
N MET A 170 -2.62 1.27 -2.19
CA MET A 170 -2.17 -0.11 -2.00
C MET A 170 -3.08 -1.00 -1.15
N PHE A 171 -3.95 -0.41 -0.33
CA PHE A 171 -4.75 -1.15 0.65
C PHE A 171 -5.72 -2.17 0.02
N TYR A 172 -6.24 -1.89 -1.16
CA TYR A 172 -7.19 -2.75 -1.88
C TYR A 172 -6.55 -4.03 -2.44
N ASP A 173 -5.23 -4.13 -2.49
CA ASP A 173 -4.50 -5.29 -2.99
C ASP A 173 -4.13 -6.31 -1.90
N LEU A 174 -4.62 -6.12 -0.67
CA LEU A 174 -4.24 -6.93 0.47
C LEU A 174 -4.96 -8.28 0.49
N GLU A 175 -4.20 -9.34 0.82
CA GLU A 175 -4.75 -10.67 1.06
C GLU A 175 -5.51 -10.75 2.40
N ASN A 176 -5.07 -10.00 3.40
CA ASN A 176 -5.65 -9.96 4.73
C ASN A 176 -5.77 -8.51 5.25
N PRO A 177 -6.81 -7.76 4.81
CA PRO A 177 -7.00 -6.37 5.21
C PRO A 177 -7.22 -6.21 6.71
N ASN A 178 -7.90 -7.15 7.37
CA ASN A 178 -8.14 -7.08 8.82
C ASN A 178 -6.84 -7.18 9.62
N LYS A 179 -5.93 -8.10 9.23
CA LYS A 179 -4.60 -8.17 9.87
C LYS A 179 -3.81 -6.90 9.63
N PHE A 180 -3.84 -6.37 8.41
CA PHE A 180 -3.14 -5.12 8.08
C PHE A 180 -3.59 -3.97 8.98
N ILE A 181 -4.90 -3.75 9.13
CA ILE A 181 -5.45 -2.68 9.98
C ILE A 181 -5.09 -2.91 11.45
N LYS A 182 -5.18 -4.15 11.94
CA LYS A 182 -4.76 -4.48 13.31
C LYS A 182 -3.29 -4.16 13.53
N ASP A 183 -2.42 -4.58 12.62
CA ASP A 183 -0.99 -4.33 12.71
C ASP A 183 -0.67 -2.82 12.63
N ALA A 184 -1.37 -2.08 11.75
CA ALA A 184 -1.21 -0.62 11.64
C ALA A 184 -1.66 0.10 12.92
N ALA A 185 -2.77 -0.33 13.53
CA ALA A 185 -3.26 0.23 14.81
C ALA A 185 -2.26 -0.03 15.95
N LEU A 186 -1.67 -1.23 16.02
CA LEU A 186 -0.65 -1.56 17.02
C LEU A 186 0.67 -0.80 16.81
N ALA A 187 0.99 -0.49 15.55
CA ALA A 187 2.17 0.30 15.16
C ALA A 187 2.01 1.78 15.48
N LEU A 188 0.79 2.29 15.44
CA LEU A 188 0.50 3.72 15.56
C LEU A 188 0.76 4.23 16.99
N HIS A 189 1.27 5.45 17.09
CA HIS A 189 1.35 6.19 18.35
C HIS A 189 -0.07 6.51 18.85
N GLU A 190 -0.30 6.55 20.18
CA GLU A 190 -1.62 6.82 20.78
C GLU A 190 -2.30 8.09 20.26
N ASN A 191 -1.52 9.15 20.03
CA ASN A 191 -1.96 10.42 19.46
C ASN A 191 -1.65 10.53 17.96
N GLY A 192 -1.65 9.40 17.25
CA GLY A 192 -1.33 9.33 15.82
C GLY A 192 -2.56 9.17 14.94
N ILE A 193 -2.35 9.32 13.63
CA ILE A 193 -3.38 9.13 12.61
C ILE A 193 -2.94 8.10 11.58
N PHE A 194 -3.91 7.33 11.09
CA PHE A 194 -3.77 6.46 9.92
C PHE A 194 -4.52 7.06 8.74
N ILE A 195 -3.87 7.17 7.59
CA ILE A 195 -4.43 7.73 6.36
C ILE A 195 -4.32 6.68 5.26
N ALA A 196 -5.46 6.32 4.65
CA ALA A 196 -5.49 5.45 3.49
C ALA A 196 -6.17 6.15 2.30
N GLN A 197 -5.58 5.98 1.12
CA GLN A 197 -6.22 6.36 -0.13
C GLN A 197 -6.62 5.10 -0.88
N LEU A 198 -7.89 5.03 -1.27
CA LEU A 198 -8.50 3.87 -1.91
C LEU A 198 -9.17 4.29 -3.21
N MET A 199 -9.20 3.39 -4.19
CA MET A 199 -10.06 3.55 -5.36
C MET A 199 -11.52 3.29 -4.95
N CYS A 200 -12.43 4.11 -5.48
CA CYS A 200 -13.86 3.99 -5.23
C CYS A 200 -14.52 3.29 -6.42
N LEU A 201 -14.94 2.03 -6.24
CA LEU A 201 -15.57 1.25 -7.30
C LEU A 201 -16.82 1.94 -7.88
N LYS A 202 -17.63 2.59 -7.03
CA LYS A 202 -18.81 3.34 -7.52
C LYS A 202 -18.38 4.44 -8.49
N SER A 203 -17.37 5.24 -8.13
CA SER A 203 -16.88 6.31 -9.01
C SER A 203 -16.30 5.78 -10.31
N MET A 204 -15.64 4.62 -10.29
CA MET A 204 -15.12 3.96 -11.49
C MET A 204 -16.25 3.53 -12.41
N ILE A 205 -17.31 2.92 -11.85
CA ILE A 205 -18.49 2.52 -12.64
C ILE A 205 -19.21 3.73 -13.23
N ASP A 206 -19.45 4.77 -12.40
CA ASP A 206 -20.18 5.97 -12.84
C ASP A 206 -19.44 6.75 -13.93
N LYS A 207 -18.11 6.68 -13.98
CA LYS A 207 -17.24 7.40 -14.92
C LYS A 207 -16.77 6.56 -16.11
N ASN A 208 -17.07 5.26 -16.11
CA ASN A 208 -16.54 4.28 -17.06
C ASN A 208 -14.99 4.26 -17.09
N ASP A 209 -14.35 4.43 -15.95
CA ASP A 209 -12.89 4.38 -15.77
C ASP A 209 -12.38 2.93 -15.59
#